data_0c068a1483843c20192868242dda8353
#
_entry.id   0c068a1483843c20192868242dda8353
#
_cell.length_a   1.000
_cell.length_b   1.000
_cell.length_c   1.000
_cell.angle_alpha   90.00
_cell.angle_beta   90.00
_cell.angle_gamma   90.00
#
_symmetry.space_group_name_H-M   'P 1'
#
loop_
_entity.id
_entity.type
_entity.pdbx_description
1 polymer ?
#
loop_
_entity_poly.entity_id
_entity_poly.type
_entity_poly.pdbx_seq_one_letter_code
_entity_poly.pdbx_strand_id
1 'polypeptide(L)'
;MGNGGVVRIEPADEAMLRERDAWRYEPPYDFYDSDGLPVKNPEFFFAARDDDGTLIGFYFLEPRDGALFYGFGMRPDLTGRGLGEQFVLAGLEFARLLYGARRVVLDVAAFNERAIRLYRRLGFDETGRHVETFDGYGAVEFIDMEKLDG
;
A
#
# COMPACT_ATOMS: atom_id res chain seq x y z
N MET A 1 -5.12 3.67 20.71
CA MET A 1 -4.42 4.00 19.49
C MET A 1 -4.98 3.34 18.26
N GLY A 2 -5.33 2.09 18.24
CA GLY A 2 -5.97 1.44 17.10
C GLY A 2 -5.28 1.73 15.76
N ASN A 3 -5.72 1.20 14.70
CA ASN A 3 -5.42 1.52 13.30
C ASN A 3 -3.97 1.90 12.95
N GLY A 4 -2.95 1.36 13.67
CA GLY A 4 -1.55 1.61 13.37
C GLY A 4 -1.13 3.07 13.52
N GLY A 5 -1.83 3.82 14.36
CA GLY A 5 -1.58 5.24 14.55
C GLY A 5 -2.24 6.13 13.50
N VAL A 6 -2.94 5.57 12.52
CA VAL A 6 -3.64 6.37 11.51
C VAL A 6 -4.88 6.99 12.13
N VAL A 7 -4.96 8.31 12.08
CA VAL A 7 -6.11 9.07 12.59
C VAL A 7 -6.89 9.70 11.44
N ARG A 8 -6.20 10.08 10.37
CA ARG A 8 -6.82 10.75 9.24
C ARG A 8 -6.31 10.19 7.93
N ILE A 9 -7.24 9.87 7.01
CA ILE A 9 -6.93 9.49 5.65
C ILE A 9 -7.61 10.51 4.74
N GLU A 10 -6.84 11.14 3.87
CA GLU A 10 -7.34 12.22 3.02
C GLU A 10 -6.70 12.14 1.64
N PRO A 11 -7.33 12.71 0.61
CA PRO A 11 -6.72 12.71 -0.72
C PRO A 11 -5.32 13.30 -0.67
N ALA A 12 -4.41 12.72 -1.43
CA ALA A 12 -3.03 13.20 -1.50
C ALA A 12 -2.95 14.52 -2.24
N ASP A 13 -1.99 15.36 -1.84
CA ASP A 13 -1.65 16.58 -2.54
C ASP A 13 -0.18 16.55 -2.98
N GLU A 14 0.24 17.58 -3.71
CA GLU A 14 1.62 17.64 -4.21
C GLU A 14 2.66 17.64 -3.08
N ALA A 15 2.37 18.32 -1.99
CA ALA A 15 3.30 18.38 -0.87
C ALA A 15 3.51 17.01 -0.23
N MET A 16 2.43 16.25 -0.07
CA MET A 16 2.49 14.89 0.44
C MET A 16 3.30 13.98 -0.50
N LEU A 17 3.07 14.08 -1.80
CA LEU A 17 3.78 13.24 -2.77
C LEU A 17 5.27 13.58 -2.81
N ARG A 18 5.64 14.85 -2.64
CA ARG A 18 7.05 15.25 -2.55
C ARG A 18 7.70 14.69 -1.28
N GLU A 19 6.99 14.73 -0.17
CA GLU A 19 7.52 14.17 1.09
C GLU A 19 7.77 12.68 0.93
N ARG A 20 6.83 11.95 0.33
CA ARG A 20 6.98 10.52 0.06
C ARG A 20 8.18 10.24 -0.83
N ASP A 21 8.45 11.09 -1.81
CA ASP A 21 9.57 10.89 -2.73
C ASP A 21 10.92 10.88 -2.04
N ALA A 22 11.03 11.47 -0.87
CA ALA A 22 12.26 11.48 -0.09
C ALA A 22 12.46 10.21 0.74
N TRP A 23 11.46 9.36 0.83
CA TRP A 23 11.56 8.14 1.63
C TRP A 23 12.47 7.13 0.95
N ARG A 24 13.32 6.48 1.77
CA ARG A 24 14.25 5.45 1.32
C ARG A 24 14.13 4.24 2.21
N TYR A 25 14.03 3.09 1.58
CA TYR A 25 13.89 1.81 2.27
C TYR A 25 15.21 1.05 2.20
N GLU A 26 15.45 0.20 3.19
CA GLU A 26 16.63 -0.65 3.18
C GLU A 26 16.46 -1.81 2.20
N PRO A 27 17.54 -2.27 1.55
CA PRO A 27 17.45 -3.41 0.65
C PRO A 27 16.88 -4.65 1.38
N PRO A 28 16.06 -5.47 0.70
CA PRO A 28 15.69 -5.36 -0.71
C PRO A 28 14.50 -4.43 -0.98
N TYR A 29 14.02 -3.73 0.05
CA TYR A 29 12.80 -2.91 -0.04
C TYR A 29 13.04 -1.56 -0.73
N ASP A 30 14.29 -1.22 -1.02
CA ASP A 30 14.63 -0.02 -1.80
C ASP A 30 14.04 -0.08 -3.22
N PHE A 31 13.60 -1.25 -3.66
CA PHE A 31 12.79 -1.42 -4.86
C PHE A 31 11.55 -0.50 -4.84
N TYR A 32 11.02 -0.20 -3.66
CA TYR A 32 9.81 0.62 -3.51
C TYR A 32 10.08 2.12 -3.40
N ASP A 33 11.34 2.54 -3.49
CA ASP A 33 11.66 3.98 -3.48
C ASP A 33 11.05 4.64 -4.71
N SER A 34 10.37 5.76 -4.51
CA SER A 34 9.73 6.45 -5.63
C SER A 34 10.67 7.36 -6.41
N ASP A 35 11.71 7.87 -5.77
CA ASP A 35 12.79 8.65 -6.41
C ASP A 35 12.32 9.84 -7.25
N GLY A 36 11.19 10.45 -6.88
CA GLY A 36 10.68 11.60 -7.60
C GLY A 36 10.13 11.30 -8.99
N LEU A 37 9.91 10.02 -9.31
CA LEU A 37 9.29 9.66 -10.57
C LEU A 37 7.87 10.18 -10.63
N PRO A 38 7.37 10.57 -11.83
CA PRO A 38 6.01 11.06 -11.96
C PRO A 38 5.00 10.04 -11.43
N VAL A 39 4.06 10.53 -10.66
CA VAL A 39 3.00 9.69 -10.10
C VAL A 39 1.93 9.50 -11.16
N LYS A 40 1.58 8.23 -11.42
CA LYS A 40 0.47 7.90 -12.30
C LYS A 40 -0.80 7.83 -11.47
N ASN A 41 -1.88 8.41 -11.99
CA ASN A 41 -3.20 8.38 -11.35
C ASN A 41 -3.16 8.93 -9.92
N PRO A 42 -2.68 10.18 -9.74
CA PRO A 42 -2.56 10.76 -8.39
C PRO A 42 -3.91 10.87 -7.66
N GLU A 43 -5.00 10.87 -8.41
CA GLU A 43 -6.35 10.93 -7.82
C GLU A 43 -6.69 9.71 -6.98
N PHE A 44 -5.93 8.61 -7.11
CA PHE A 44 -6.17 7.39 -6.31
C PHE A 44 -5.24 7.30 -5.10
N PHE A 45 -4.36 8.28 -4.88
CA PHE A 45 -3.48 8.29 -3.72
C PHE A 45 -4.12 9.03 -2.55
N PHE A 46 -3.93 8.47 -1.35
CA PHE A 46 -4.46 9.03 -0.11
C PHE A 46 -3.34 9.10 0.92
N ALA A 47 -3.27 10.20 1.64
CA ALA A 47 -2.30 10.39 2.70
C ALA A 47 -2.85 9.81 4.00
N ALA A 48 -2.00 9.11 4.74
CA ALA A 48 -2.34 8.60 6.08
C ALA A 48 -1.55 9.39 7.10
N ARG A 49 -2.25 10.03 8.05
CA ARG A 49 -1.63 10.89 9.06
C ARG A 49 -2.00 10.43 10.45
N ASP A 50 -1.09 10.67 11.39
CA ASP A 50 -1.34 10.39 12.79
C ASP A 50 -2.07 11.59 13.45
N ASP A 51 -2.22 11.53 14.77
CA ASP A 51 -2.93 12.57 15.52
C ASP A 51 -2.21 13.91 15.57
N ASP A 52 -0.91 13.94 15.26
CA ASP A 52 -0.15 15.18 15.14
C ASP A 52 -0.19 15.76 13.73
N GLY A 53 -0.85 15.08 12.81
CA GLY A 53 -0.88 15.47 11.40
C GLY A 53 0.37 15.03 10.62
N THR A 54 1.24 14.23 11.23
CA THR A 54 2.44 13.73 10.58
C THR A 54 2.08 12.68 9.54
N LEU A 55 2.70 12.78 8.36
CA LEU A 55 2.50 11.79 7.31
C LEU A 55 3.22 10.50 7.69
N ILE A 56 2.46 9.43 7.90
CA ILE A 56 3.03 8.13 8.30
C ILE A 56 2.95 7.09 7.20
N GLY A 57 2.21 7.36 6.14
CA GLY A 57 2.10 6.44 5.03
C GLY A 57 1.13 6.93 3.99
N PHE A 58 0.84 6.07 3.03
CA PHE A 58 -0.13 6.39 1.98
C PHE A 58 -0.85 5.12 1.57
N TYR A 59 -1.98 5.32 0.90
CA TYR A 59 -2.74 4.24 0.27
C TYR A 59 -2.98 4.57 -1.19
N PHE A 60 -2.99 3.55 -2.03
CA PHE A 60 -3.41 3.64 -3.41
C PHE A 60 -4.69 2.82 -3.54
N LEU A 61 -5.79 3.48 -3.90
CA LEU A 61 -7.11 2.87 -3.92
C LEU A 61 -7.75 3.13 -5.27
N GLU A 62 -7.70 2.14 -6.15
CA GLU A 62 -8.20 2.31 -7.52
C GLU A 62 -9.34 1.35 -7.83
N PRO A 63 -10.56 1.85 -8.07
CA PRO A 63 -11.65 0.99 -8.51
C PRO A 63 -11.35 0.37 -9.87
N ARG A 64 -11.55 -0.95 -10.00
CA ARG A 64 -11.33 -1.71 -11.24
C ARG A 64 -12.40 -2.78 -11.38
N ASP A 65 -13.28 -2.68 -12.38
CA ASP A 65 -14.21 -3.77 -12.79
C ASP A 65 -14.82 -4.57 -11.63
N GLY A 66 -15.49 -3.88 -10.71
CA GLY A 66 -16.14 -4.54 -9.60
C GLY A 66 -15.24 -4.93 -8.44
N ALA A 67 -13.98 -4.54 -8.50
CA ALA A 67 -13.03 -4.74 -7.42
C ALA A 67 -12.34 -3.43 -7.09
N LEU A 68 -11.61 -3.41 -5.97
CA LEU A 68 -10.73 -2.30 -5.63
C LEU A 68 -9.30 -2.79 -5.64
N PHE A 69 -8.44 -2.15 -6.43
CA PHE A 69 -7.01 -2.42 -6.37
C PHE A 69 -6.42 -1.63 -5.20
N TYR A 70 -5.73 -2.32 -4.31
CA TYR A 70 -5.25 -1.79 -3.04
C TYR A 70 -3.73 -1.83 -2.99
N GLY A 71 -3.13 -0.69 -2.67
CA GLY A 71 -1.71 -0.61 -2.40
C GLY A 71 -1.46 0.28 -1.20
N PHE A 72 -0.30 0.15 -0.58
CA PHE A 72 0.06 1.01 0.52
C PHE A 72 1.57 1.13 0.66
N GLY A 73 2.00 2.17 1.35
CA GLY A 73 3.39 2.33 1.76
C GLY A 73 3.43 3.00 3.12
N MET A 74 4.33 2.54 3.98
CA MET A 74 4.57 3.17 5.29
C MET A 74 5.88 3.93 5.26
N ARG A 75 5.94 5.00 6.03
CA ARG A 75 7.20 5.73 6.20
C ARG A 75 8.28 4.76 6.65
N PRO A 76 9.49 4.82 6.07
CA PRO A 76 10.51 3.78 6.30
C PRO A 76 10.86 3.50 7.75
N ASP A 77 10.89 4.53 8.60
CA ASP A 77 11.22 4.37 10.01
C ASP A 77 10.12 3.67 10.82
N LEU A 78 8.94 3.49 10.24
CA LEU A 78 7.83 2.80 10.89
C LEU A 78 7.69 1.36 10.45
N THR A 79 8.43 0.95 9.42
CA THR A 79 8.38 -0.43 8.94
C THR A 79 9.09 -1.37 9.92
N GLY A 80 8.65 -2.64 9.94
CA GLY A 80 9.30 -3.65 10.79
C GLY A 80 9.02 -3.50 12.28
N ARG A 81 8.03 -2.69 12.66
CA ARG A 81 7.71 -2.42 14.07
C ARG A 81 6.39 -3.06 14.52
N GLY A 82 5.85 -3.97 13.72
CA GLY A 82 4.58 -4.61 14.03
C GLY A 82 3.36 -3.74 13.78
N LEU A 83 3.53 -2.62 13.07
CA LEU A 83 2.44 -1.68 12.80
C LEU A 83 1.71 -1.97 11.50
N GLY A 84 2.26 -2.85 10.65
CA GLY A 84 1.74 -3.08 9.31
C GLY A 84 0.31 -3.58 9.28
N GLU A 85 -0.04 -4.50 10.18
CA GLU A 85 -1.38 -5.07 10.19
C GLU A 85 -2.44 -3.99 10.45
N GLN A 86 -2.24 -3.18 11.46
CA GLN A 86 -3.19 -2.11 11.79
C GLN A 86 -3.26 -1.08 10.68
N PHE A 87 -2.11 -0.78 10.06
CA PHE A 87 -2.05 0.17 8.98
C PHE A 87 -2.87 -0.33 7.77
N VAL A 88 -2.69 -1.59 7.39
CA VAL A 88 -3.44 -2.18 6.27
C VAL A 88 -4.93 -2.23 6.59
N LEU A 89 -5.29 -2.63 7.83
CA LEU A 89 -6.69 -2.70 8.24
C LEU A 89 -7.36 -1.33 8.20
N ALA A 90 -6.66 -0.27 8.59
CA ALA A 90 -7.20 1.09 8.52
C ALA A 90 -7.54 1.49 7.08
N GLY A 91 -6.64 1.16 6.14
CA GLY A 91 -6.88 1.45 4.73
C GLY A 91 -8.01 0.64 4.13
N LEU A 92 -8.12 -0.63 4.52
CA LEU A 92 -9.21 -1.49 4.05
C LEU A 92 -10.57 -0.99 4.55
N GLU A 93 -10.62 -0.56 5.82
CA GLU A 93 -11.85 0.00 6.38
C GLU A 93 -12.25 1.28 5.67
N PHE A 94 -11.27 2.16 5.43
CA PHE A 94 -11.51 3.40 4.70
C PHE A 94 -12.03 3.10 3.29
N ALA A 95 -11.44 2.14 2.60
CA ALA A 95 -11.85 1.76 1.25
C ALA A 95 -13.26 1.20 1.23
N ARG A 96 -13.59 0.38 2.22
CA ARG A 96 -14.94 -0.18 2.34
C ARG A 96 -15.98 0.91 2.51
N LEU A 97 -15.68 1.91 3.36
CA LEU A 97 -16.61 3.01 3.61
C LEU A 97 -16.73 3.94 2.42
N LEU A 98 -15.62 4.19 1.72
CA LEU A 98 -15.61 5.13 0.60
C LEU A 98 -16.21 4.54 -0.67
N TYR A 99 -15.86 3.30 -0.99
CA TYR A 99 -16.24 2.67 -2.26
C TYR A 99 -17.26 1.55 -2.13
N GLY A 100 -17.55 1.09 -0.91
CA GLY A 100 -18.41 -0.07 -0.73
C GLY A 100 -17.77 -1.34 -1.29
N ALA A 101 -16.44 -1.40 -1.34
CA ALA A 101 -15.73 -2.48 -2.01
C ALA A 101 -15.93 -3.81 -1.28
N ARG A 102 -16.37 -4.84 -2.03
CA ARG A 102 -16.54 -6.20 -1.51
C ARG A 102 -15.46 -7.14 -1.99
N ARG A 103 -14.70 -6.73 -2.98
CA ARG A 103 -13.60 -7.51 -3.52
C ARG A 103 -12.39 -6.60 -3.61
N VAL A 104 -11.34 -6.97 -2.89
CA VAL A 104 -10.09 -6.20 -2.87
C VAL A 104 -9.01 -7.06 -3.51
N VAL A 105 -8.29 -6.50 -4.45
CA VAL A 105 -7.18 -7.17 -5.13
C VAL A 105 -5.91 -6.38 -4.93
N LEU A 106 -4.79 -7.07 -4.92
CA LEU A 106 -3.48 -6.43 -4.82
C LEU A 106 -2.44 -7.31 -5.51
N ASP A 107 -1.27 -6.74 -5.75
CA ASP A 107 -0.12 -7.53 -6.10
C ASP A 107 1.02 -7.18 -5.14
N VAL A 108 1.92 -8.13 -4.94
CA VAL A 108 3.05 -7.95 -4.05
C VAL A 108 4.27 -8.65 -4.66
N ALA A 109 5.43 -8.00 -4.62
CA ALA A 109 6.64 -8.60 -5.14
C ALA A 109 6.93 -9.91 -4.39
N ALA A 110 7.27 -10.96 -5.14
CA ALA A 110 7.45 -12.30 -4.56
C ALA A 110 8.56 -12.32 -3.50
N PHE A 111 9.54 -11.41 -3.58
CA PHE A 111 10.60 -11.34 -2.58
C PHE A 111 10.14 -10.75 -1.25
N ASN A 112 8.99 -10.09 -1.23
CA ASN A 112 8.49 -9.40 -0.04
C ASN A 112 7.69 -10.36 0.85
N GLU A 113 8.39 -11.30 1.45
CA GLU A 113 7.75 -12.35 2.26
C GLU A 113 7.00 -11.79 3.45
N ARG A 114 7.51 -10.70 4.03
CA ARG A 114 6.86 -10.04 5.18
C ARG A 114 5.45 -9.58 4.82
N ALA A 115 5.30 -8.91 3.68
CA ALA A 115 4.00 -8.43 3.23
C ALA A 115 3.08 -9.60 2.84
N ILE A 116 3.63 -10.62 2.18
CA ILE A 116 2.83 -11.79 1.78
C ILE A 116 2.23 -12.46 3.01
N ARG A 117 3.02 -12.66 4.06
CA ARG A 117 2.53 -13.25 5.30
C ARG A 117 1.45 -12.40 5.94
N LEU A 118 1.64 -11.08 5.92
CA LEU A 118 0.66 -10.14 6.45
C LEU A 118 -0.67 -10.26 5.72
N TYR A 119 -0.63 -10.23 4.40
CA TYR A 119 -1.85 -10.31 3.60
C TYR A 119 -2.58 -11.64 3.81
N ARG A 120 -1.84 -12.75 3.86
CA ARG A 120 -2.46 -14.06 4.13
C ARG A 120 -3.13 -14.09 5.49
N ARG A 121 -2.50 -13.51 6.50
CA ARG A 121 -3.07 -13.44 7.85
C ARG A 121 -4.36 -12.62 7.86
N LEU A 122 -4.47 -11.64 6.98
CA LEU A 122 -5.66 -10.79 6.88
C LEU A 122 -6.75 -11.37 5.98
N GLY A 123 -6.52 -12.54 5.41
CA GLY A 123 -7.54 -13.24 4.64
C GLY A 123 -7.40 -13.13 3.13
N PHE A 124 -6.27 -12.64 2.64
CA PHE A 124 -6.01 -12.63 1.20
C PHE A 124 -5.51 -13.99 0.73
N ASP A 125 -5.99 -14.43 -0.42
CA ASP A 125 -5.55 -15.67 -1.05
C ASP A 125 -4.84 -15.36 -2.36
N GLU A 126 -3.85 -16.17 -2.70
CA GLU A 126 -3.14 -16.03 -3.97
C GLU A 126 -4.05 -16.45 -5.12
N THR A 127 -4.11 -15.61 -6.17
CA THR A 127 -4.93 -15.89 -7.35
C THR A 127 -4.10 -16.10 -8.60
N GLY A 128 -2.85 -15.67 -8.61
CA GLY A 128 -1.99 -15.85 -9.77
C GLY A 128 -0.63 -15.20 -9.54
N ARG A 129 0.17 -15.19 -10.59
CA ARG A 129 1.49 -14.58 -10.59
C ARG A 129 1.75 -13.94 -11.93
N HIS A 130 2.55 -12.89 -11.95
CA HIS A 130 2.96 -12.26 -13.19
C HIS A 130 4.34 -11.65 -13.01
N VAL A 131 4.98 -11.29 -14.12
CA VAL A 131 6.32 -10.70 -14.13
C VAL A 131 6.23 -9.33 -14.78
N GLU A 132 6.88 -8.34 -14.16
CA GLU A 132 7.04 -7.02 -14.72
C GLU A 132 8.51 -6.66 -14.77
N THR A 133 8.91 -5.89 -15.77
CA THR A 133 10.30 -5.47 -15.94
C THR A 133 10.43 -4.02 -15.50
N PHE A 134 11.44 -3.76 -14.67
CA PHE A 134 11.70 -2.43 -14.13
C PHE A 134 13.10 -1.99 -14.48
N ASP A 135 13.26 -0.72 -14.83
CA ASP A 135 14.57 -0.14 -15.10
C ASP A 135 15.43 -0.22 -13.84
N GLY A 136 16.62 -0.80 -13.98
CA GLY A 136 17.55 -0.96 -12.86
C GLY A 136 17.34 -2.20 -12.01
N TYR A 137 16.23 -2.92 -12.17
CA TYR A 137 15.94 -4.12 -11.38
C TYR A 137 15.72 -5.37 -12.23
N GLY A 138 15.46 -5.18 -13.53
CA GLY A 138 15.15 -6.30 -14.42
C GLY A 138 13.75 -6.86 -14.18
N ALA A 139 13.60 -8.16 -14.40
CA ALA A 139 12.30 -8.83 -14.26
C ALA A 139 12.02 -9.14 -12.79
N VAL A 140 10.85 -8.74 -12.32
CA VAL A 140 10.41 -8.99 -10.95
C VAL A 140 9.10 -9.75 -10.97
N GLU A 141 9.05 -10.86 -10.24
CA GLU A 141 7.82 -11.65 -10.12
C GLU A 141 6.92 -11.04 -9.06
N PHE A 142 5.63 -10.96 -9.37
CA PHE A 142 4.59 -10.51 -8.44
C PHE A 142 3.60 -11.62 -8.17
N ILE A 143 3.10 -11.65 -6.95
CA ILE A 143 2.02 -12.54 -6.55
C ILE A 143 0.74 -11.71 -6.51
N ASP A 144 -0.29 -12.17 -7.23
CA ASP A 144 -1.60 -11.53 -7.22
C ASP A 144 -2.43 -12.15 -6.11
N MET A 145 -3.11 -11.32 -5.33
CA MET A 145 -3.89 -11.77 -4.19
C MET A 145 -5.26 -11.10 -4.17
N GLU A 146 -6.19 -11.75 -3.53
CA GLU A 146 -7.58 -11.30 -3.47
C GLU A 146 -8.18 -11.60 -2.11
N LYS A 147 -9.01 -10.67 -1.63
CA LYS A 147 -9.82 -10.86 -0.44
C LYS A 147 -11.27 -10.52 -0.79
N LEU A 148 -12.16 -11.44 -0.51
CA LEU A 148 -13.59 -11.20 -0.64
C LEU A 148 -14.13 -10.82 0.73
N ASP A 149 -14.84 -9.70 0.77
CA ASP A 149 -15.48 -9.25 1.98
C ASP A 149 -16.84 -9.91 2.07
N GLY A 150 -16.92 -10.81 2.98
CA GLY A 150 -18.14 -11.59 3.07
C GLY A 150 -18.92 -11.35 4.31
#